data_0e226177888d711cf122fe5888ebffd6
#
_entry.id   0e226177888d711cf122fe5888ebffd6
#
_cell.length_a   1.000
_cell.length_b   1.000
_cell.length_c   1.000
_cell.angle_alpha   90.00
_cell.angle_beta   90.00
_cell.angle_gamma   90.00
#
_symmetry.space_group_name_H-M   'P 1'
#
loop_
_entity.id
_entity.type
_entity.pdbx_description
1 polymer ?
#
loop_
_entity_poly.entity_id
_entity_poly.type
_entity_poly.pdbx_seq_one_letter_code
_entity_poly.pdbx_strand_id
1 'polypeptide(L)'
;MAGNTFGKLLQLTTFGESHGEALGGILDGCPAGITLNLEFIKQEMQRRKPGQSAIVTQRKEEDDVQILSGIFEGKTTGTPIGFLISNTNQKSDDYSHIKDSYRPSHADYVYEQKYGIRDYRGGGRSSARETVSRVVGGAIAKQIIPEIKINAFVSSVGEIFIDKPYQNLDFTKIETNVVRCPDVITAEKMESYIKTIKKQGDTVGGTITCVIQNVPIGLGEPVFDKLHAELGKAMLSINAVKGFEFGSGFCGAKMKGSEHNDSFNPDGTTKSNLSGGIQGGISNGMDIYFRVAFKPVATLLQVQEVLTNKGEIIEQKGKGRHDPCVVPRAVPIVEAMAALVIADYYLQNKVYL
;
A
#
# COMPACT_ATOMS: atom_id res chain seq x y z
N MET A 1 -13.94 -4.71 18.38
CA MET A 1 -12.47 -4.56 18.38
C MET A 1 -12.07 -3.40 17.47
N ALA A 2 -11.09 -2.60 17.86
CA ALA A 2 -10.63 -1.49 17.03
C ALA A 2 -9.76 -2.03 15.87
N GLY A 3 -9.99 -1.54 14.64
CA GLY A 3 -9.29 -1.99 13.43
C GLY A 3 -7.92 -1.31 13.23
N ASN A 4 -7.12 -1.17 14.29
CA ASN A 4 -5.82 -0.48 14.26
C ASN A 4 -4.62 -1.43 14.39
N THR A 5 -4.86 -2.73 14.52
CA THR A 5 -3.85 -3.79 14.59
C THR A 5 -4.02 -4.74 13.41
N PHE A 6 -2.91 -5.09 12.76
CA PHE A 6 -2.81 -6.01 11.63
C PHE A 6 -1.76 -7.09 11.92
N GLY A 7 -1.99 -8.32 11.46
CA GLY A 7 -1.12 -9.49 11.67
C GLY A 7 -1.59 -10.38 12.84
N LYS A 8 -0.97 -11.54 12.97
CA LYS A 8 -1.26 -12.56 14.02
C LYS A 8 -0.08 -12.74 14.97
N LEU A 9 1.07 -13.22 14.51
CA LEU A 9 2.31 -13.30 15.27
C LEU A 9 3.13 -12.00 15.12
N LEU A 10 3.32 -11.54 13.90
CA LEU A 10 3.93 -10.24 13.64
C LEU A 10 2.82 -9.19 13.56
N GLN A 11 2.58 -8.48 14.65
CA GLN A 11 1.48 -7.54 14.78
C GLN A 11 1.94 -6.09 14.66
N LEU A 12 1.35 -5.34 13.75
CA LEU A 12 1.53 -3.89 13.64
C LEU A 12 0.30 -3.17 14.14
N THR A 13 0.41 -2.45 15.25
CA THR A 13 -0.60 -1.50 15.73
C THR A 13 -0.18 -0.08 15.36
N THR A 14 -1.04 0.68 14.67
CA THR A 14 -0.75 2.06 14.26
C THR A 14 -1.62 3.05 15.01
N PHE A 15 -1.09 4.25 15.28
CA PHE A 15 -1.78 5.35 15.92
C PHE A 15 -1.39 6.70 15.32
N GLY A 16 -2.04 7.76 15.77
CA GLY A 16 -1.82 9.12 15.30
C GLY A 16 -2.65 9.50 14.07
N GLU A 17 -2.70 10.77 13.76
CA GLU A 17 -3.57 11.39 12.76
C GLU A 17 -2.81 12.33 11.84
N SER A 18 -3.35 12.57 10.65
CA SER A 18 -2.63 13.31 9.60
C SER A 18 -2.27 14.76 9.98
N HIS A 19 -2.99 15.34 10.92
CA HIS A 19 -2.78 16.71 11.43
C HIS A 19 -2.64 16.74 12.96
N GLY A 20 -2.43 15.58 13.60
CA GLY A 20 -1.95 15.48 14.99
C GLY A 20 -0.45 15.80 15.07
N GLU A 21 0.11 15.75 16.28
CA GLU A 21 1.53 16.02 16.53
C GLU A 21 2.46 15.00 15.86
N ALA A 22 2.05 13.73 15.87
CA ALA A 22 2.82 12.63 15.31
C ALA A 22 1.94 11.46 14.87
N LEU A 23 2.53 10.56 14.09
CA LEU A 23 2.04 9.21 13.86
C LEU A 23 3.07 8.22 14.39
N GLY A 24 2.63 7.00 14.66
CA GLY A 24 3.55 5.98 15.10
C GLY A 24 2.95 4.59 14.99
N GLY A 25 3.71 3.64 15.48
CA GLY A 25 3.27 2.26 15.55
C GLY A 25 4.07 1.47 16.57
N ILE A 26 3.52 0.32 16.89
CA ILE A 26 4.16 -0.74 17.68
C ILE A 26 4.15 -1.98 16.81
N LEU A 27 5.33 -2.50 16.49
CA LEU A 27 5.51 -3.79 15.84
C LEU A 27 5.90 -4.81 16.91
N ASP A 28 5.02 -5.73 17.18
CA ASP A 28 5.22 -6.82 18.14
C ASP A 28 5.41 -8.16 17.42
N GLY A 29 6.05 -9.13 18.09
CA GLY A 29 6.31 -10.45 17.52
C GLY A 29 7.52 -10.53 16.58
N CYS A 30 8.33 -9.46 16.48
CA CYS A 30 9.58 -9.49 15.73
C CYS A 30 10.60 -10.39 16.46
N PRO A 31 11.21 -11.41 15.79
CA PRO A 31 12.21 -12.28 16.42
C PRO A 31 13.41 -11.49 16.97
N ALA A 32 13.98 -11.96 18.06
CA ALA A 32 15.23 -11.41 18.60
C ALA A 32 16.42 -11.72 17.68
N GLY A 33 17.44 -10.83 17.71
CA GLY A 33 18.72 -11.05 17.04
C GLY A 33 18.77 -10.65 15.56
N ILE A 34 17.68 -10.11 14.99
CA ILE A 34 17.69 -9.55 13.63
C ILE A 34 18.54 -8.26 13.63
N THR A 35 19.60 -8.22 12.83
CA THR A 35 20.37 -6.99 12.60
C THR A 35 19.51 -6.02 11.80
N LEU A 36 19.11 -4.89 12.41
CA LEU A 36 18.21 -3.93 11.79
C LEU A 36 19.00 -2.83 11.06
N ASN A 37 18.84 -2.78 9.75
CA ASN A 37 19.37 -1.70 8.92
C ASN A 37 18.42 -0.49 8.94
N LEU A 38 18.74 0.51 9.74
CA LEU A 38 17.93 1.74 9.85
C LEU A 38 17.96 2.58 8.56
N GLU A 39 19.06 2.52 7.80
CA GLU A 39 19.17 3.24 6.53
C GLU A 39 18.22 2.66 5.49
N PHE A 40 18.05 1.34 5.46
CA PHE A 40 17.04 0.70 4.62
C PHE A 40 15.62 1.17 4.97
N ILE A 41 15.30 1.31 6.27
CA ILE A 41 14.00 1.86 6.69
C ILE A 41 13.82 3.29 6.16
N LYS A 42 14.84 4.13 6.27
CA LYS A 42 14.82 5.50 5.73
C LYS A 42 14.62 5.52 4.23
N GLN A 43 15.28 4.63 3.47
CA GLN A 43 15.11 4.52 2.02
C GLN A 43 13.67 4.16 1.65
N GLU A 44 13.06 3.18 2.31
CA GLU A 44 11.65 2.83 2.09
C GLU A 44 10.70 3.99 2.42
N MET A 45 10.99 4.72 3.49
CA MET A 45 10.26 5.93 3.87
C MET A 45 10.41 7.03 2.80
N GLN A 46 11.61 7.24 2.26
CA GLN A 46 11.85 8.19 1.18
C GLN A 46 11.05 7.82 -0.08
N ARG A 47 10.97 6.55 -0.45
CA ARG A 47 10.14 6.07 -1.58
C ARG A 47 8.66 6.45 -1.42
N ARG A 48 8.12 6.46 -0.20
CA ARG A 48 6.74 6.84 0.10
C ARG A 48 6.52 8.36 0.16
N LYS A 49 7.53 9.13 0.51
CA LYS A 49 7.49 10.56 0.82
C LYS A 49 6.75 11.38 -0.26
N PRO A 50 5.94 12.39 0.10
CA PRO A 50 5.39 13.34 -0.85
C PRO A 50 6.46 14.29 -1.42
N GLY A 51 6.15 14.95 -2.55
CA GLY A 51 7.03 16.01 -3.08
C GLY A 51 8.22 15.52 -3.90
N GLN A 52 8.26 14.26 -4.32
CA GLN A 52 9.40 13.67 -5.06
C GLN A 52 9.47 14.04 -6.53
N SER A 53 8.36 14.50 -7.14
CA SER A 53 8.31 14.79 -8.58
C SER A 53 7.21 15.78 -8.94
N ALA A 54 7.21 16.23 -10.20
CA ALA A 54 6.18 17.11 -10.74
C ALA A 54 4.78 16.51 -10.82
N ILE A 55 4.66 15.16 -10.78
CA ILE A 55 3.40 14.43 -10.90
C ILE A 55 2.78 14.04 -9.54
N VAL A 56 3.38 14.46 -8.43
CA VAL A 56 2.85 14.25 -7.08
C VAL A 56 2.59 15.58 -6.38
N THR A 57 1.99 15.53 -5.19
CA THR A 57 1.79 16.71 -4.34
C THR A 57 3.11 17.41 -4.01
N GLN A 58 3.08 18.74 -3.88
CA GLN A 58 4.24 19.55 -3.48
C GLN A 58 4.44 19.65 -1.97
N ARG A 59 3.65 18.91 -1.18
CA ARG A 59 3.83 18.82 0.28
C ARG A 59 5.22 18.25 0.57
N LYS A 60 5.94 18.83 1.52
CA LYS A 60 7.25 18.35 1.97
C LYS A 60 7.13 17.86 3.40
N GLU A 61 7.46 16.61 3.63
CA GLU A 61 7.57 15.99 4.97
C GLU A 61 8.95 15.35 5.06
N GLU A 62 9.62 15.44 6.18
CA GLU A 62 10.92 14.79 6.35
C GLU A 62 10.77 13.29 6.56
N ASP A 63 9.66 12.89 7.21
CA ASP A 63 9.31 11.49 7.52
C ASP A 63 10.40 10.75 8.29
N ASP A 64 11.14 11.48 9.16
CA ASP A 64 12.13 10.87 10.02
C ASP A 64 11.45 9.96 11.05
N VAL A 65 11.95 8.73 11.13
CA VAL A 65 11.45 7.74 12.09
C VAL A 65 12.38 7.68 13.30
N GLN A 66 11.78 7.81 14.48
CA GLN A 66 12.45 7.57 15.76
C GLN A 66 12.04 6.19 16.27
N ILE A 67 13.01 5.30 16.47
CA ILE A 67 12.76 4.01 17.13
C ILE A 67 12.93 4.23 18.64
N LEU A 68 11.94 3.83 19.40
CA LEU A 68 11.85 4.12 20.84
C LEU A 68 12.13 2.89 21.72
N SER A 69 11.96 1.69 21.20
CA SER A 69 12.14 0.42 21.95
C SER A 69 12.40 -0.75 21.01
N GLY A 70 12.72 -1.91 21.58
CA GLY A 70 12.83 -3.18 20.87
C GLY A 70 14.14 -3.40 20.13
N ILE A 71 15.15 -2.51 20.31
CA ILE A 71 16.48 -2.59 19.68
C ILE A 71 17.57 -2.36 20.72
N PHE A 72 18.59 -3.21 20.68
CA PHE A 72 19.83 -3.06 21.45
C PHE A 72 21.03 -3.37 20.55
N GLU A 73 22.03 -2.50 20.53
CA GLU A 73 23.25 -2.63 19.69
C GLU A 73 22.95 -2.97 18.21
N GLY A 74 21.94 -2.33 17.64
CA GLY A 74 21.50 -2.53 16.24
C GLY A 74 20.77 -3.83 15.96
N LYS A 75 20.42 -4.61 16.99
CA LYS A 75 19.67 -5.87 16.85
C LYS A 75 18.32 -5.78 17.56
N THR A 76 17.34 -6.49 17.03
CA THR A 76 16.03 -6.66 17.67
C THR A 76 16.18 -7.47 18.96
N THR A 77 15.39 -7.12 19.98
CA THR A 77 15.44 -7.76 21.31
C THR A 77 14.35 -8.84 21.48
N GLY A 78 13.41 -8.98 20.54
CA GLY A 78 12.22 -9.83 20.69
C GLY A 78 11.09 -9.17 21.48
N THR A 79 11.29 -7.93 21.94
CA THR A 79 10.24 -7.13 22.60
C THR A 79 9.63 -6.14 21.61
N PRO A 80 8.49 -5.49 21.93
CA PRO A 80 7.82 -4.60 20.99
C PRO A 80 8.72 -3.45 20.49
N ILE A 81 8.77 -3.27 19.17
CA ILE A 81 9.47 -2.17 18.51
C ILE A 81 8.50 -1.00 18.39
N GLY A 82 8.61 -0.03 19.29
CA GLY A 82 7.88 1.22 19.26
C GLY A 82 8.59 2.25 18.38
N PHE A 83 7.83 2.97 17.54
CA PHE A 83 8.39 4.03 16.70
C PHE A 83 7.44 5.22 16.54
N LEU A 84 8.01 6.39 16.26
CA LEU A 84 7.29 7.66 16.11
C LEU A 84 7.79 8.41 14.88
N ILE A 85 6.87 9.09 14.19
CA ILE A 85 7.12 9.99 13.06
C ILE A 85 6.40 11.31 13.34
N SER A 86 7.15 12.42 13.51
CA SER A 86 6.59 13.74 13.76
C SER A 86 5.93 14.32 12.50
N ASN A 87 4.85 15.05 12.68
CA ASN A 87 4.22 15.85 11.62
C ASN A 87 4.80 17.27 11.67
N THR A 88 5.65 17.63 10.71
CA THR A 88 6.37 18.92 10.69
C THR A 88 5.78 19.95 9.74
N ASN A 89 4.96 19.54 8.75
CA ASN A 89 4.45 20.41 7.69
C ASN A 89 2.93 20.35 7.56
N GLN A 90 2.23 20.17 8.66
CA GLN A 90 0.77 20.25 8.70
C GLN A 90 0.32 21.72 8.62
N LYS A 91 -0.69 22.01 7.77
CA LYS A 91 -1.34 23.32 7.69
C LYS A 91 -2.83 23.15 7.92
N SER A 92 -3.23 23.27 9.17
CA SER A 92 -4.63 23.09 9.58
C SER A 92 -5.56 24.12 8.95
N ASP A 93 -5.06 25.32 8.66
CA ASP A 93 -5.82 26.42 8.04
C ASP A 93 -6.27 26.11 6.61
N ASP A 94 -5.54 25.22 5.89
CA ASP A 94 -5.91 24.76 4.54
C ASP A 94 -7.28 24.04 4.51
N TYR A 95 -7.84 23.65 5.67
CA TYR A 95 -9.06 22.85 5.80
C TYR A 95 -10.26 23.60 6.40
N SER A 96 -10.11 24.87 6.80
CA SER A 96 -11.17 25.66 7.40
C SER A 96 -12.43 25.75 6.53
N HIS A 97 -12.28 25.78 5.21
CA HIS A 97 -13.34 25.85 4.21
C HIS A 97 -14.24 24.61 4.13
N ILE A 98 -13.79 23.46 4.69
CA ILE A 98 -14.56 22.19 4.70
C ILE A 98 -15.08 21.86 6.11
N LYS A 99 -15.01 22.78 7.07
CA LYS A 99 -15.47 22.57 8.43
C LYS A 99 -16.93 22.12 8.47
N ASP A 100 -17.77 22.79 7.71
CA ASP A 100 -19.22 22.60 7.71
C ASP A 100 -19.74 21.84 6.47
N SER A 101 -18.84 21.22 5.68
CA SER A 101 -19.19 20.47 4.48
C SER A 101 -18.41 19.16 4.37
N TYR A 102 -18.93 18.23 3.55
CA TYR A 102 -18.36 16.90 3.36
C TYR A 102 -17.89 16.74 1.92
N ARG A 103 -16.63 16.38 1.74
CA ARG A 103 -16.06 16.13 0.42
C ARG A 103 -16.68 14.88 -0.21
N PRO A 104 -17.11 14.92 -1.47
CA PRO A 104 -17.62 13.75 -2.19
C PRO A 104 -16.57 12.62 -2.18
N SER A 105 -17.02 11.38 -1.99
CA SER A 105 -16.16 10.18 -1.97
C SER A 105 -15.01 10.18 -0.95
N HIS A 106 -14.99 11.12 0.01
CA HIS A 106 -14.09 11.14 1.16
C HIS A 106 -14.77 10.57 2.41
N ALA A 107 -13.99 10.28 3.45
CA ALA A 107 -14.52 9.69 4.68
C ALA A 107 -15.21 10.70 5.64
N ASP A 108 -15.27 11.97 5.30
CA ASP A 108 -15.73 13.05 6.18
C ASP A 108 -17.10 12.76 6.80
N TYR A 109 -18.09 12.47 5.95
CA TYR A 109 -19.47 12.21 6.37
C TYR A 109 -19.58 10.95 7.24
N VAL A 110 -19.00 9.84 6.77
CA VAL A 110 -19.14 8.55 7.47
C VAL A 110 -18.39 8.52 8.80
N TYR A 111 -17.31 9.27 8.94
CA TYR A 111 -16.60 9.42 10.23
C TYR A 111 -17.44 10.20 11.22
N GLU A 112 -18.05 11.32 10.82
CA GLU A 112 -18.91 12.11 11.68
C GLU A 112 -20.17 11.34 12.09
N GLN A 113 -20.81 10.63 11.15
CA GLN A 113 -21.97 9.80 11.47
C GLN A 113 -21.64 8.65 12.43
N LYS A 114 -20.46 8.04 12.28
CA LYS A 114 -20.06 6.89 13.09
C LYS A 114 -19.62 7.29 14.51
N TYR A 115 -18.83 8.36 14.62
CA TYR A 115 -18.17 8.72 15.87
C TYR A 115 -18.82 9.92 16.58
N GLY A 116 -19.76 10.61 15.93
CA GLY A 116 -20.43 11.81 16.46
C GLY A 116 -19.54 13.06 16.48
N ILE A 117 -18.27 12.94 16.10
CA ILE A 117 -17.30 14.02 16.04
C ILE A 117 -16.30 13.79 14.92
N ARG A 118 -15.89 14.85 14.25
CA ARG A 118 -14.86 14.84 13.21
C ARG A 118 -13.86 15.97 13.44
N ASP A 119 -12.57 15.66 13.41
CA ASP A 119 -11.55 16.69 13.25
C ASP A 119 -11.47 17.07 11.76
N TYR A 120 -12.00 18.24 11.42
CA TYR A 120 -12.06 18.75 10.05
C TYR A 120 -10.69 19.20 9.52
N ARG A 121 -9.67 19.36 10.36
CA ARG A 121 -8.33 19.87 9.98
C ARG A 121 -7.55 18.92 9.08
N GLY A 122 -8.14 17.81 8.64
CA GLY A 122 -7.57 16.88 7.69
C GLY A 122 -8.39 15.61 7.57
N GLY A 123 -7.78 14.55 7.03
CA GLY A 123 -8.43 13.24 6.92
C GLY A 123 -8.26 12.35 8.17
N GLY A 124 -7.56 12.81 9.20
CA GLY A 124 -7.31 12.02 10.41
C GLY A 124 -6.71 10.65 10.09
N ARG A 125 -7.30 9.59 10.66
CA ARG A 125 -6.95 8.18 10.39
C ARG A 125 -7.34 7.70 8.99
N SER A 126 -8.26 8.37 8.29
CA SER A 126 -8.62 8.05 6.90
C SER A 126 -7.65 8.62 5.86
N SER A 127 -6.70 9.45 6.28
CA SER A 127 -5.69 10.02 5.40
C SER A 127 -4.63 9.00 5.01
N ALA A 128 -4.17 9.05 3.74
CA ALA A 128 -3.01 8.27 3.30
C ALA A 128 -1.71 8.58 4.08
N ARG A 129 -1.70 9.62 4.93
CA ARG A 129 -0.59 9.93 5.83
C ARG A 129 -0.34 8.80 6.83
N GLU A 130 -1.37 8.08 7.29
CA GLU A 130 -1.23 6.97 8.23
C GLU A 130 -0.38 5.81 7.66
N THR A 131 -0.30 5.67 6.34
CA THR A 131 0.49 4.62 5.67
C THR A 131 1.99 4.73 5.93
N VAL A 132 2.47 5.85 6.46
CA VAL A 132 3.87 6.02 6.88
C VAL A 132 4.27 4.96 7.91
N SER A 133 3.39 4.69 8.89
CA SER A 133 3.62 3.66 9.91
C SER A 133 3.62 2.24 9.33
N ARG A 134 2.81 2.00 8.28
CA ARG A 134 2.82 0.71 7.57
C ARG A 134 4.13 0.47 6.83
N VAL A 135 4.71 1.51 6.23
CA VAL A 135 5.99 1.41 5.53
C VAL A 135 7.14 1.14 6.50
N VAL A 136 7.15 1.74 7.68
CA VAL A 136 8.13 1.40 8.74
C VAL A 136 8.00 -0.07 9.14
N GLY A 137 6.79 -0.53 9.47
CA GLY A 137 6.55 -1.94 9.82
C GLY A 137 6.93 -2.90 8.70
N GLY A 138 6.58 -2.57 7.45
CA GLY A 138 6.93 -3.36 6.26
C GLY A 138 8.42 -3.39 5.97
N ALA A 139 9.14 -2.28 6.19
CA ALA A 139 10.59 -2.23 6.05
C ALA A 139 11.31 -3.10 7.11
N ILE A 140 10.78 -3.19 8.31
CA ILE A 140 11.26 -4.14 9.33
C ILE A 140 10.91 -5.57 8.92
N ALA A 141 9.68 -5.82 8.45
CA ALA A 141 9.24 -7.14 8.00
C ALA A 141 10.10 -7.68 6.85
N LYS A 142 10.47 -6.86 5.87
CA LYS A 142 11.41 -7.23 4.78
C LYS A 142 12.76 -7.73 5.32
N GLN A 143 13.23 -7.22 6.46
CA GLN A 143 14.49 -7.65 7.08
C GLN A 143 14.38 -8.95 7.89
N ILE A 144 13.15 -9.38 8.23
CA ILE A 144 12.89 -10.71 8.82
C ILE A 144 12.99 -11.81 7.75
N ILE A 145 12.68 -11.47 6.49
CA ILE A 145 12.59 -12.37 5.35
C ILE A 145 13.51 -11.95 4.19
N PRO A 146 14.82 -11.77 4.41
CA PRO A 146 15.73 -11.13 3.46
C PRO A 146 15.86 -11.87 2.10
N GLU A 147 15.59 -13.17 2.08
CA GLU A 147 15.66 -13.99 0.85
C GLU A 147 14.44 -13.80 -0.06
N ILE A 148 13.31 -13.31 0.49
CA ILE A 148 12.08 -13.09 -0.27
C ILE A 148 12.12 -11.70 -0.88
N LYS A 149 11.99 -11.63 -2.20
CA LYS A 149 11.98 -10.37 -2.96
C LYS A 149 10.56 -9.92 -3.21
N ILE A 150 10.24 -8.70 -2.85
CA ILE A 150 8.91 -8.10 -3.03
C ILE A 150 9.07 -6.87 -3.93
N ASN A 151 8.56 -6.96 -5.15
CA ASN A 151 8.61 -5.90 -6.14
C ASN A 151 7.19 -5.47 -6.51
N ALA A 152 6.85 -4.21 -6.30
CA ALA A 152 5.60 -3.66 -6.80
C ALA A 152 5.89 -2.53 -7.80
N PHE A 153 5.02 -2.40 -8.80
CA PHE A 153 5.17 -1.40 -9.84
C PHE A 153 3.83 -0.95 -10.38
N VAL A 154 3.80 0.26 -10.93
CA VAL A 154 2.62 0.79 -11.59
C VAL A 154 2.40 0.05 -12.90
N SER A 155 1.30 -0.68 -12.99
CA SER A 155 0.91 -1.45 -14.19
C SER A 155 -0.11 -0.74 -15.06
N SER A 156 -0.88 0.23 -14.51
CA SER A 156 -1.70 1.14 -15.31
C SER A 156 -1.90 2.50 -14.67
N VAL A 157 -2.19 3.52 -15.51
CA VAL A 157 -2.73 4.82 -15.10
C VAL A 157 -3.85 5.17 -16.06
N GLY A 158 -5.09 5.25 -15.55
CA GLY A 158 -6.28 5.34 -16.40
C GLY A 158 -6.32 4.17 -17.38
N GLU A 159 -6.41 4.49 -18.67
CA GLU A 159 -6.46 3.50 -19.76
C GLU A 159 -5.09 3.09 -20.29
N ILE A 160 -4.01 3.72 -19.84
CA ILE A 160 -2.64 3.40 -20.25
C ILE A 160 -2.12 2.28 -19.36
N PHE A 161 -1.77 1.13 -19.94
CA PHE A 161 -1.32 -0.05 -19.21
C PHE A 161 -0.11 -0.73 -19.86
N ILE A 162 0.61 -1.54 -19.09
CA ILE A 162 1.68 -2.40 -19.57
C ILE A 162 1.06 -3.61 -20.26
N ASP A 163 1.32 -3.77 -21.56
CA ASP A 163 0.89 -4.92 -22.36
C ASP A 163 2.00 -5.98 -22.47
N LYS A 164 2.50 -6.40 -21.31
CA LYS A 164 3.54 -7.46 -21.20
C LYS A 164 3.33 -8.22 -19.90
N PRO A 165 3.54 -9.54 -19.89
CA PRO A 165 3.55 -10.32 -18.66
C PRO A 165 4.73 -9.90 -17.78
N TYR A 166 4.56 -10.00 -16.45
CA TYR A 166 5.58 -9.52 -15.49
C TYR A 166 6.94 -10.25 -15.64
N GLN A 167 6.94 -11.49 -16.13
CA GLN A 167 8.16 -12.28 -16.38
C GLN A 167 9.08 -11.62 -17.42
N ASN A 168 8.55 -10.78 -18.30
CA ASN A 168 9.27 -10.07 -19.36
C ASN A 168 9.63 -8.63 -18.95
N LEU A 169 9.50 -8.26 -17.68
CA LEU A 169 9.80 -6.93 -17.15
C LEU A 169 11.10 -6.94 -16.33
N ASP A 170 11.91 -5.91 -16.53
CA ASP A 170 13.10 -5.67 -15.72
C ASP A 170 12.75 -4.81 -14.50
N PHE A 171 12.63 -5.45 -13.34
CA PHE A 171 12.25 -4.77 -12.09
C PHE A 171 13.31 -3.74 -11.62
N THR A 172 14.54 -3.79 -12.09
CA THR A 172 15.55 -2.76 -11.80
C THR A 172 15.18 -1.39 -12.36
N LYS A 173 14.25 -1.36 -13.33
CA LYS A 173 13.74 -0.13 -13.94
C LYS A 173 12.62 0.56 -13.16
N ILE A 174 12.06 -0.08 -12.14
CA ILE A 174 10.93 0.47 -11.37
C ILE A 174 11.24 1.87 -10.82
N GLU A 175 12.36 2.03 -10.15
CA GLU A 175 12.75 3.31 -9.52
C GLU A 175 13.50 4.27 -10.48
N THR A 176 13.67 3.93 -11.76
CA THR A 176 14.38 4.78 -12.73
C THR A 176 13.51 5.91 -13.29
N ASN A 177 12.21 5.90 -13.02
CA ASN A 177 11.27 6.92 -13.47
C ASN A 177 10.25 7.28 -12.36
N VAL A 178 9.68 8.46 -12.47
CA VAL A 178 8.78 9.04 -11.46
C VAL A 178 7.43 8.33 -11.33
N VAL A 179 7.05 7.52 -12.34
CA VAL A 179 5.81 6.75 -12.34
C VAL A 179 6.00 5.40 -11.62
N ARG A 180 7.25 4.91 -11.52
CA ARG A 180 7.57 3.56 -11.03
C ARG A 180 6.98 2.46 -11.91
N CYS A 181 7.07 2.64 -13.22
CA CYS A 181 6.67 1.66 -14.22
C CYS A 181 7.93 1.05 -14.86
N PRO A 182 8.12 -0.28 -14.86
CA PRO A 182 9.33 -0.93 -15.40
C PRO A 182 9.40 -0.91 -16.93
N ASP A 183 8.28 -0.66 -17.63
CA ASP A 183 8.27 -0.42 -19.08
C ASP A 183 8.44 1.07 -19.37
N VAL A 184 9.63 1.45 -19.84
CA VAL A 184 10.02 2.86 -20.01
C VAL A 184 9.09 3.60 -20.97
N ILE A 185 8.69 2.99 -22.08
CA ILE A 185 7.82 3.60 -23.09
C ILE A 185 6.43 3.88 -22.49
N THR A 186 5.90 2.92 -21.75
CA THR A 186 4.62 3.05 -21.05
C THR A 186 4.71 4.08 -19.92
N ALA A 187 5.85 4.13 -19.20
CA ALA A 187 6.11 5.12 -18.14
C ALA A 187 6.01 6.57 -18.67
N GLU A 188 6.61 6.86 -19.82
CA GLU A 188 6.55 8.18 -20.46
C GLU A 188 5.12 8.59 -20.84
N LYS A 189 4.34 7.65 -21.39
CA LYS A 189 2.92 7.87 -21.70
C LYS A 189 2.10 8.15 -20.43
N MET A 190 2.29 7.36 -19.39
CA MET A 190 1.61 7.53 -18.10
C MET A 190 1.96 8.88 -17.46
N GLU A 191 3.24 9.27 -17.48
CA GLU A 191 3.70 10.55 -16.93
C GLU A 191 3.05 11.74 -17.68
N SER A 192 3.04 11.68 -19.00
CA SER A 192 2.41 12.71 -19.85
C SER A 192 0.91 12.81 -19.58
N TYR A 193 0.23 11.68 -19.40
CA TYR A 193 -1.19 11.64 -19.08
C TYR A 193 -1.48 12.24 -17.70
N ILE A 194 -0.72 11.87 -16.66
CA ILE A 194 -0.87 12.46 -15.33
C ILE A 194 -0.68 13.99 -15.37
N LYS A 195 0.31 14.49 -16.12
CA LYS A 195 0.53 15.94 -16.30
C LYS A 195 -0.66 16.63 -16.97
N THR A 196 -1.31 15.98 -17.93
CA THR A 196 -2.50 16.49 -18.60
C THR A 196 -3.69 16.59 -17.64
N ILE A 197 -3.98 15.52 -16.89
CA ILE A 197 -5.03 15.47 -15.88
C ILE A 197 -4.79 16.54 -14.79
N LYS A 198 -3.54 16.69 -14.34
CA LYS A 198 -3.17 17.74 -13.37
C LYS A 198 -3.50 19.15 -13.87
N LYS A 199 -3.22 19.46 -15.16
CA LYS A 199 -3.54 20.76 -15.78
C LYS A 199 -5.05 21.02 -15.83
N GLN A 200 -5.86 19.97 -15.96
CA GLN A 200 -7.32 20.03 -15.94
C GLN A 200 -7.90 20.22 -14.52
N GLY A 201 -7.07 20.18 -13.49
CA GLY A 201 -7.50 20.22 -12.09
C GLY A 201 -8.21 18.95 -11.64
N ASP A 202 -8.02 17.84 -12.36
CA ASP A 202 -8.64 16.54 -12.13
C ASP A 202 -7.64 15.51 -11.56
N THR A 203 -8.11 14.30 -11.32
CA THR A 203 -7.33 13.17 -10.76
C THR A 203 -7.60 11.90 -11.55
N VAL A 204 -6.65 10.98 -11.52
CA VAL A 204 -6.75 9.69 -12.19
C VAL A 204 -6.28 8.57 -11.27
N GLY A 205 -6.93 7.42 -11.38
CA GLY A 205 -6.56 6.17 -10.73
C GLY A 205 -5.65 5.31 -11.60
N GLY A 206 -5.45 4.09 -11.17
CA GLY A 206 -4.67 3.10 -11.92
C GLY A 206 -4.48 1.83 -11.11
N THR A 207 -3.58 0.97 -11.57
CA THR A 207 -3.29 -0.31 -10.92
C THR A 207 -1.82 -0.46 -10.59
N ILE A 208 -1.57 -1.19 -9.50
CA ILE A 208 -0.23 -1.66 -9.11
C ILE A 208 -0.22 -3.17 -9.21
N THR A 209 0.78 -3.74 -9.86
CA THR A 209 1.10 -5.15 -9.80
C THR A 209 2.21 -5.36 -8.79
N CYS A 210 2.05 -6.38 -7.94
CA CYS A 210 3.07 -6.83 -6.99
C CYS A 210 3.47 -8.26 -7.32
N VAL A 211 4.77 -8.53 -7.34
CA VAL A 211 5.36 -9.85 -7.55
C VAL A 211 6.26 -10.17 -6.37
N ILE A 212 6.02 -11.31 -5.74
CA ILE A 212 6.79 -11.81 -4.60
C ILE A 212 7.50 -13.08 -5.03
N GLN A 213 8.82 -13.07 -4.98
CA GLN A 213 9.68 -14.14 -5.46
C GLN A 213 10.41 -14.83 -4.30
N ASN A 214 10.83 -16.06 -4.52
CA ASN A 214 11.54 -16.90 -3.54
C ASN A 214 10.70 -17.20 -2.28
N VAL A 215 9.40 -17.26 -2.44
CA VAL A 215 8.50 -17.64 -1.33
C VAL A 215 8.61 -19.15 -1.12
N PRO A 216 8.95 -19.65 0.08
CA PRO A 216 8.97 -21.08 0.34
C PRO A 216 7.57 -21.68 0.24
N ILE A 217 7.49 -22.97 -0.06
CA ILE A 217 6.24 -23.74 0.01
C ILE A 217 5.76 -23.75 1.46
N GLY A 218 4.46 -23.62 1.68
CA GLY A 218 3.85 -23.85 3.00
C GLY A 218 3.34 -22.61 3.72
N LEU A 219 3.51 -21.39 3.17
CA LEU A 219 2.97 -20.19 3.79
C LEU A 219 1.47 -20.05 3.52
N GLY A 220 0.69 -19.85 4.56
CA GLY A 220 -0.76 -19.73 4.49
C GLY A 220 -1.46 -20.89 5.19
N GLU A 221 -2.74 -20.72 5.50
CA GLU A 221 -3.55 -21.69 6.24
C GLU A 221 -4.88 -21.96 5.51
N PRO A 222 -5.39 -23.20 5.52
CA PRO A 222 -6.81 -23.44 5.27
C PRO A 222 -7.60 -22.99 6.52
N VAL A 223 -8.85 -22.66 6.51
CA VAL A 223 -9.78 -22.48 5.40
C VAL A 223 -10.00 -20.99 5.15
N PHE A 224 -10.02 -20.18 6.24
CA PHE A 224 -10.31 -18.75 6.23
C PHE A 224 -9.05 -17.89 6.12
N ASP A 225 -7.94 -18.36 6.65
CA ASP A 225 -6.66 -17.64 6.71
C ASP A 225 -5.76 -18.00 5.51
N LYS A 226 -6.38 -18.14 4.34
CA LYS A 226 -5.65 -18.38 3.09
C LYS A 226 -4.71 -17.21 2.79
N LEU A 227 -3.50 -17.51 2.35
CA LEU A 227 -2.49 -16.47 2.08
C LEU A 227 -3.02 -15.37 1.14
N HIS A 228 -3.72 -15.73 0.06
CA HIS A 228 -4.32 -14.72 -0.84
C HIS A 228 -5.48 -13.94 -0.19
N ALA A 229 -6.20 -14.52 0.77
CA ALA A 229 -7.24 -13.81 1.50
C ALA A 229 -6.64 -12.74 2.44
N GLU A 230 -5.56 -13.06 3.15
CA GLU A 230 -4.87 -12.07 3.99
C GLU A 230 -4.11 -11.02 3.15
N LEU A 231 -3.52 -11.38 2.00
CA LEU A 231 -3.00 -10.41 1.03
C LEU A 231 -4.12 -9.48 0.54
N GLY A 232 -5.28 -10.01 0.19
CA GLY A 232 -6.45 -9.21 -0.22
C GLY A 232 -6.92 -8.27 0.89
N LYS A 233 -7.03 -8.73 2.13
CA LYS A 233 -7.36 -7.91 3.30
C LYS A 233 -6.33 -6.80 3.51
N ALA A 234 -5.05 -7.11 3.41
CA ALA A 234 -3.97 -6.14 3.52
C ALA A 234 -4.09 -5.04 2.45
N MET A 235 -4.26 -5.42 1.18
CA MET A 235 -4.36 -4.49 0.06
C MET A 235 -5.64 -3.65 0.11
N LEU A 236 -6.80 -4.25 0.41
CA LEU A 236 -8.08 -3.55 0.53
C LEU A 236 -8.12 -2.59 1.73
N SER A 237 -7.23 -2.75 2.70
CA SER A 237 -7.06 -1.81 3.82
C SER A 237 -6.30 -0.54 3.43
N ILE A 238 -5.64 -0.49 2.27
CA ILE A 238 -4.91 0.69 1.81
C ILE A 238 -5.91 1.74 1.30
N ASN A 239 -5.66 3.00 1.64
CA ASN A 239 -6.50 4.11 1.21
C ASN A 239 -6.64 4.16 -0.32
N ALA A 240 -7.83 4.47 -0.81
CA ALA A 240 -8.21 4.55 -2.22
C ALA A 240 -8.25 3.21 -2.98
N VAL A 241 -7.90 2.09 -2.40
CA VAL A 241 -8.05 0.78 -3.04
C VAL A 241 -9.53 0.43 -3.23
N LYS A 242 -9.85 -0.11 -4.42
CA LYS A 242 -11.20 -0.52 -4.86
C LYS A 242 -11.27 -1.93 -5.40
N GLY A 243 -10.13 -2.55 -5.68
CA GLY A 243 -10.10 -3.91 -6.20
C GLY A 243 -8.78 -4.59 -5.89
N PHE A 244 -8.86 -5.91 -5.75
CA PHE A 244 -7.75 -6.82 -5.60
C PHE A 244 -7.99 -8.01 -6.53
N GLU A 245 -6.97 -8.38 -7.28
CA GLU A 245 -7.00 -9.49 -8.22
C GLU A 245 -5.73 -10.30 -8.07
N PHE A 246 -5.89 -11.61 -7.94
CA PHE A 246 -4.81 -12.54 -7.59
C PHE A 246 -4.62 -13.57 -8.71
N GLY A 247 -3.38 -13.87 -9.08
CA GLY A 247 -3.06 -14.79 -10.15
C GLY A 247 -3.72 -14.38 -11.47
N SER A 248 -4.37 -15.33 -12.13
CA SER A 248 -5.16 -15.08 -13.35
C SER A 248 -6.38 -14.18 -13.13
N GLY A 249 -6.84 -14.05 -11.88
CA GLY A 249 -7.90 -13.14 -11.47
C GLY A 249 -9.17 -13.30 -12.28
N PHE A 250 -9.80 -12.19 -12.70
CA PHE A 250 -11.00 -12.19 -13.49
C PHE A 250 -10.82 -12.79 -14.90
N CYS A 251 -9.59 -12.84 -15.43
CA CYS A 251 -9.32 -13.51 -16.69
C CYS A 251 -9.51 -15.02 -16.57
N GLY A 252 -9.13 -15.62 -15.42
CA GLY A 252 -9.34 -17.04 -15.15
C GLY A 252 -10.80 -17.48 -15.22
N ALA A 253 -11.74 -16.59 -14.87
CA ALA A 253 -13.17 -16.89 -14.97
C ALA A 253 -13.68 -17.13 -16.42
N LYS A 254 -12.91 -16.72 -17.41
CA LYS A 254 -13.21 -16.90 -18.85
C LYS A 254 -12.51 -18.11 -19.45
N MET A 255 -11.63 -18.77 -18.70
CA MET A 255 -10.81 -19.91 -19.14
C MET A 255 -11.52 -21.24 -18.86
N LYS A 256 -11.24 -22.24 -19.67
CA LYS A 256 -11.60 -23.63 -19.35
C LYS A 256 -10.62 -24.20 -18.32
N GLY A 257 -11.06 -25.19 -17.54
CA GLY A 257 -10.20 -25.83 -16.55
C GLY A 257 -8.93 -26.44 -17.16
N SER A 258 -9.02 -27.01 -18.36
CA SER A 258 -7.86 -27.54 -19.09
C SER A 258 -6.85 -26.47 -19.53
N GLU A 259 -7.27 -25.22 -19.66
CA GLU A 259 -6.42 -24.09 -20.01
C GLU A 259 -5.83 -23.41 -18.75
N HIS A 260 -6.58 -23.47 -17.64
CA HIS A 260 -6.21 -22.81 -16.38
C HIS A 260 -5.31 -23.66 -15.48
N ASN A 261 -5.35 -25.01 -15.63
CA ASN A 261 -4.60 -25.90 -14.75
C ASN A 261 -3.08 -25.76 -14.95
N ASP A 262 -2.38 -25.41 -13.88
CA ASP A 262 -0.92 -25.35 -13.83
C ASP A 262 -0.35 -26.77 -13.69
N SER A 263 0.03 -27.40 -14.81
CA SER A 263 0.59 -28.74 -14.85
C SER A 263 1.98 -28.78 -14.18
N PHE A 264 2.28 -29.84 -13.44
CA PHE A 264 3.54 -30.00 -12.74
C PHE A 264 4.72 -30.34 -13.67
N ASN A 265 5.90 -29.90 -13.28
CA ASN A 265 7.17 -30.43 -13.68
C ASN A 265 7.63 -31.55 -12.71
N PRO A 266 8.61 -32.41 -13.09
CA PRO A 266 9.09 -33.48 -12.18
C PRO A 266 9.70 -33.01 -10.87
N ASP A 267 10.14 -31.76 -10.78
CA ASP A 267 10.72 -31.13 -9.60
C ASP A 267 9.67 -30.50 -8.66
N GLY A 268 8.37 -30.62 -8.98
CA GLY A 268 7.26 -30.05 -8.20
C GLY A 268 6.93 -28.61 -8.52
N THR A 269 7.69 -27.94 -9.38
CA THR A 269 7.30 -26.64 -9.93
C THR A 269 6.19 -26.79 -10.97
N THR A 270 5.58 -25.69 -11.41
CA THR A 270 4.51 -25.72 -12.41
C THR A 270 4.96 -25.11 -13.74
N LYS A 271 4.42 -25.64 -14.88
CA LYS A 271 4.72 -25.15 -16.24
C LYS A 271 4.15 -23.78 -16.53
N SER A 272 3.07 -23.43 -15.85
CA SER A 272 2.41 -22.11 -15.86
C SER A 272 2.19 -21.68 -14.43
N ASN A 273 1.74 -20.45 -14.20
CA ASN A 273 1.48 -19.92 -12.87
C ASN A 273 0.18 -19.10 -12.85
N LEU A 274 -0.88 -19.67 -13.40
CA LEU A 274 -2.21 -19.04 -13.42
C LEU A 274 -2.84 -18.99 -12.02
N SER A 275 -2.48 -19.95 -11.17
CA SER A 275 -2.81 -19.97 -9.75
C SER A 275 -2.13 -18.85 -8.93
N GLY A 276 -1.15 -18.14 -9.53
CA GLY A 276 -0.48 -17.00 -8.87
C GLY A 276 0.35 -17.38 -7.65
N GLY A 277 0.99 -18.56 -7.64
CA GLY A 277 1.89 -19.01 -6.58
C GLY A 277 1.22 -19.55 -5.32
N ILE A 278 -0.12 -19.68 -5.31
CA ILE A 278 -0.88 -20.15 -4.14
C ILE A 278 -1.94 -21.15 -4.55
N GLN A 279 -1.92 -22.32 -3.95
CA GLN A 279 -2.90 -23.40 -4.16
C GLN A 279 -3.51 -23.81 -2.83
N GLY A 280 -4.82 -23.99 -2.79
CA GLY A 280 -5.52 -24.32 -1.54
C GLY A 280 -5.41 -23.26 -0.42
N GLY A 281 -4.83 -22.09 -0.71
CA GLY A 281 -4.56 -21.04 0.28
C GLY A 281 -3.12 -21.01 0.79
N ILE A 282 -2.27 -21.90 0.28
CA ILE A 282 -0.89 -22.13 0.72
C ILE A 282 0.06 -21.86 -0.45
N SER A 283 1.20 -21.22 -0.20
CA SER A 283 2.23 -20.96 -1.21
C SER A 283 2.80 -22.27 -1.78
N ASN A 284 3.00 -22.33 -3.10
CA ASN A 284 3.47 -23.52 -3.81
C ASN A 284 4.91 -23.42 -4.33
N GLY A 285 5.65 -22.37 -3.92
CA GLY A 285 7.05 -22.16 -4.35
C GLY A 285 7.22 -21.37 -5.65
N MET A 286 6.12 -21.13 -6.39
CA MET A 286 6.12 -20.23 -7.55
C MET A 286 6.01 -18.77 -7.12
N ASP A 287 6.31 -17.83 -8.02
CA ASP A 287 6.11 -16.40 -7.77
C ASP A 287 4.65 -16.12 -7.39
N ILE A 288 4.45 -15.39 -6.30
CA ILE A 288 3.13 -14.88 -5.94
C ILE A 288 2.94 -13.54 -6.64
N TYR A 289 1.85 -13.39 -7.41
CA TYR A 289 1.54 -12.11 -8.03
C TYR A 289 0.07 -11.73 -7.93
N PHE A 290 -0.16 -10.43 -7.78
CA PHE A 290 -1.50 -9.86 -7.66
C PHE A 290 -1.54 -8.42 -8.20
N ARG A 291 -2.74 -7.91 -8.43
CA ARG A 291 -3.01 -6.54 -8.87
C ARG A 291 -3.93 -5.82 -7.90
N VAL A 292 -3.66 -4.53 -7.70
CA VAL A 292 -4.43 -3.67 -6.79
C VAL A 292 -4.92 -2.45 -7.55
N ALA A 293 -6.22 -2.22 -7.58
CA ALA A 293 -6.84 -1.09 -8.26
C ALA A 293 -7.08 0.07 -7.30
N PHE A 294 -6.61 1.26 -7.68
CA PHE A 294 -6.75 2.51 -6.95
C PHE A 294 -7.71 3.45 -7.66
N LYS A 295 -8.71 3.97 -6.95
CA LYS A 295 -9.59 5.02 -7.49
C LYS A 295 -8.85 6.36 -7.59
N PRO A 296 -9.35 7.30 -8.41
CA PRO A 296 -8.88 8.68 -8.40
C PRO A 296 -8.99 9.31 -7.00
N VAL A 297 -8.16 10.32 -6.73
CA VAL A 297 -8.22 11.08 -5.48
C VAL A 297 -9.53 11.87 -5.41
N ALA A 298 -10.19 11.84 -4.27
CA ALA A 298 -11.52 12.46 -4.12
C ALA A 298 -11.51 13.99 -4.16
N THR A 299 -10.39 14.63 -3.80
CA THR A 299 -10.29 16.09 -3.79
C THR A 299 -9.84 16.60 -5.15
N LEU A 300 -10.73 17.28 -5.86
CA LEU A 300 -10.49 17.90 -7.16
C LEU A 300 -10.28 19.40 -7.00
N LEU A 301 -9.54 20.04 -7.95
CA LEU A 301 -9.42 21.49 -8.05
C LEU A 301 -10.54 22.10 -8.91
N GLN A 302 -11.60 21.35 -9.13
CA GLN A 302 -12.82 21.73 -9.85
C GLN A 302 -13.94 22.03 -8.88
N VAL A 303 -15.01 22.69 -9.35
CA VAL A 303 -16.23 22.90 -8.58
C VAL A 303 -16.99 21.56 -8.50
N GLN A 304 -17.45 21.21 -7.32
CA GLN A 304 -18.25 20.03 -7.06
C GLN A 304 -19.42 20.37 -6.16
N GLU A 305 -20.53 19.65 -6.28
CA GLU A 305 -21.61 19.66 -5.31
C GLU A 305 -21.15 18.95 -4.04
N VAL A 306 -21.32 19.59 -2.90
CA VAL A 306 -20.97 19.04 -1.58
C VAL A 306 -22.17 19.16 -0.63
N LEU A 307 -22.32 18.19 0.26
CA LEU A 307 -23.31 18.22 1.33
C LEU A 307 -22.77 19.01 2.53
N THR A 308 -23.57 19.90 3.08
CA THR A 308 -23.25 20.59 4.34
C THR A 308 -23.74 19.79 5.56
N ASN A 309 -23.23 20.13 6.76
CA ASN A 309 -23.72 19.58 8.02
C ASN A 309 -25.17 19.99 8.37
N LYS A 310 -25.75 20.95 7.62
CA LYS A 310 -27.16 21.35 7.72
C LYS A 310 -28.07 20.60 6.75
N GLY A 311 -27.53 19.70 5.93
CA GLY A 311 -28.29 18.94 4.92
C GLY A 311 -28.52 19.68 3.60
N GLU A 312 -27.80 20.78 3.34
CA GLU A 312 -27.89 21.57 2.11
C GLU A 312 -26.84 21.11 1.10
N ILE A 313 -27.17 21.14 -0.18
CA ILE A 313 -26.23 20.94 -1.28
C ILE A 313 -25.74 22.30 -1.75
N ILE A 314 -24.41 22.48 -1.76
CA ILE A 314 -23.76 23.72 -2.24
C ILE A 314 -22.67 23.40 -3.26
N GLU A 315 -22.38 24.34 -4.13
CA GLU A 315 -21.20 24.26 -4.99
C GLU A 315 -19.96 24.73 -4.24
N GLN A 316 -18.92 23.89 -4.24
CA GLN A 316 -17.65 24.21 -3.59
C GLN A 316 -16.47 23.80 -4.47
N LYS A 317 -15.52 24.70 -4.66
CA LYS A 317 -14.27 24.39 -5.33
C LYS A 317 -13.28 23.78 -4.34
N GLY A 318 -12.75 22.60 -4.64
CA GLY A 318 -11.69 21.98 -3.83
C GLY A 318 -10.44 22.86 -3.81
N LYS A 319 -9.79 22.86 -2.64
CA LYS A 319 -8.53 23.59 -2.40
C LYS A 319 -7.51 22.62 -1.78
N GLY A 320 -6.23 22.97 -1.88
CA GLY A 320 -5.15 22.23 -1.22
C GLY A 320 -4.18 21.56 -2.21
N ARG A 321 -3.20 20.87 -1.65
CA ARG A 321 -2.10 20.24 -2.38
C ARG A 321 -2.34 18.72 -2.43
N HIS A 322 -2.99 18.24 -3.49
CA HIS A 322 -3.35 16.83 -3.66
C HIS A 322 -2.54 16.20 -4.79
N ASP A 323 -2.39 14.87 -4.74
CA ASP A 323 -1.79 14.10 -5.82
C ASP A 323 -2.79 14.04 -7.01
N PRO A 324 -2.39 14.34 -8.23
CA PRO A 324 -3.23 14.07 -9.41
C PRO A 324 -3.38 12.57 -9.66
N CYS A 325 -2.42 11.76 -9.21
CA CYS A 325 -2.45 10.30 -9.21
C CYS A 325 -1.69 9.76 -7.99
N VAL A 326 -2.35 8.94 -7.16
CA VAL A 326 -1.71 8.37 -5.96
C VAL A 326 -0.89 7.12 -6.25
N VAL A 327 -1.10 6.50 -7.42
CA VAL A 327 -0.59 5.15 -7.72
C VAL A 327 0.94 5.06 -7.58
N PRO A 328 1.77 5.98 -8.10
CA PRO A 328 3.22 5.91 -7.95
C PRO A 328 3.68 5.93 -6.48
N ARG A 329 2.98 6.67 -5.62
CA ARG A 329 3.29 6.73 -4.18
C ARG A 329 2.80 5.52 -3.39
N ALA A 330 1.81 4.81 -3.91
CA ALA A 330 1.26 3.63 -3.27
C ALA A 330 2.15 2.38 -3.47
N VAL A 331 3.09 2.38 -4.41
CA VAL A 331 4.00 1.26 -4.68
C VAL A 331 4.71 0.76 -3.40
N PRO A 332 5.46 1.57 -2.64
CA PRO A 332 6.11 1.10 -1.41
C PRO A 332 5.12 0.72 -0.30
N ILE A 333 3.88 1.22 -0.35
CA ILE A 333 2.83 0.83 0.62
C ILE A 333 2.33 -0.58 0.31
N VAL A 334 2.12 -0.91 -0.97
CA VAL A 334 1.74 -2.26 -1.42
C VAL A 334 2.84 -3.26 -1.03
N GLU A 335 4.11 -2.93 -1.30
CA GLU A 335 5.24 -3.77 -0.88
C GLU A 335 5.30 -3.96 0.63
N ALA A 336 5.11 -2.90 1.41
CA ALA A 336 5.15 -2.95 2.87
C ALA A 336 4.05 -3.85 3.45
N MET A 337 2.82 -3.72 2.93
CA MET A 337 1.71 -4.56 3.38
C MET A 337 1.88 -6.02 2.95
N ALA A 338 2.43 -6.27 1.76
CA ALA A 338 2.81 -7.61 1.32
C ALA A 338 3.88 -8.23 2.23
N ALA A 339 4.92 -7.44 2.58
CA ALA A 339 5.98 -7.88 3.49
C ALA A 339 5.47 -8.26 4.87
N LEU A 340 4.53 -7.47 5.43
CA LEU A 340 3.91 -7.77 6.72
C LEU A 340 3.15 -9.11 6.68
N VAL A 341 2.36 -9.37 5.63
CA VAL A 341 1.64 -10.65 5.47
C VAL A 341 2.62 -11.81 5.33
N ILE A 342 3.59 -11.70 4.43
CA ILE A 342 4.54 -12.79 4.15
C ILE A 342 5.40 -13.08 5.38
N ALA A 343 5.90 -12.05 6.08
CA ALA A 343 6.69 -12.23 7.30
C ALA A 343 5.88 -12.87 8.44
N ASP A 344 4.62 -12.48 8.60
CA ASP A 344 3.72 -13.06 9.61
C ASP A 344 3.51 -14.57 9.34
N TYR A 345 3.19 -14.95 8.10
CA TYR A 345 3.06 -16.37 7.73
C TYR A 345 4.39 -17.13 7.76
N TYR A 346 5.49 -16.48 7.40
CA TYR A 346 6.81 -17.07 7.53
C TYR A 346 7.13 -17.46 8.98
N LEU A 347 6.79 -16.60 9.92
CA LEU A 347 6.96 -16.88 11.36
C LEU A 347 5.99 -17.95 11.86
N GLN A 348 4.73 -17.91 11.40
CA GLN A 348 3.74 -18.96 11.74
C GLN A 348 4.21 -20.33 11.23
N ASN A 349 4.73 -20.40 10.01
CA ASN A 349 5.18 -21.69 9.41
C ASN A 349 6.35 -22.33 10.16
N LYS A 350 7.18 -21.55 10.88
CA LYS A 350 8.27 -22.10 11.70
C LYS A 350 7.81 -23.05 12.82
N VAL A 351 6.55 -22.99 13.18
CA VAL A 351 5.98 -23.91 14.21
C VAL A 351 5.81 -25.33 13.65
N TYR A 352 5.73 -25.48 12.32
CA TYR A 352 5.53 -26.77 11.65
C TYR A 352 6.85 -27.39 11.14
N LEU A 353 7.97 -26.67 11.21
CA LEU A 353 9.30 -27.10 10.76
C LEU A 353 10.23 -27.35 11.95
#